data_87048b3fbed92798d1e1d901b724ce95
#
_entry.id   87048b3fbed92798d1e1d901b724ce95
#
_cell.length_a   1.000
_cell.length_b   1.000
_cell.length_c   1.000
_cell.angle_alpha   90.00
_cell.angle_beta   90.00
_cell.angle_gamma   90.00
#
_symmetry.space_group_name_H-M   'P 1'
#
loop_
_entity.id
_entity.type
_entity.pdbx_description
1 polymer ?
#
loop_
_entity_poly.entity_id
_entity_poly.type
_entity_poly.pdbx_seq_one_letter_code
_entity_poly.pdbx_strand_id
1 'polypeptide(L)'
;MRVLRTIRRAEYAELIMLFFIQGAALGMWFVPLSTVLDAHGLHAIKPYAFASSALAAFISPLIFGAMADHHASPVKVLRGLALATALAMVLASTAIKLRWHPWLALALIQLHALCSSPTWSISSTIVFARLADAKKEFGPIRAMATLGWMAGCWLVSALGADASALAGYSGAVMWLAVCAFT
;
A
#
# COMPACT_ATOMS: atom_id res chain seq x y z
N MET A 1 -12.58 -19.97 -28.76
CA MET A 1 -11.16 -19.57 -28.54
C MET A 1 -10.93 -18.07 -28.34
N ARG A 2 -11.50 -17.14 -29.15
CA ARG A 2 -11.31 -15.68 -28.95
C ARG A 2 -11.82 -15.17 -27.62
N VAL A 3 -13.01 -15.55 -27.18
CA VAL A 3 -13.64 -15.11 -25.91
C VAL A 3 -12.79 -15.51 -24.70
N LEU A 4 -12.32 -16.77 -24.62
CA LEU A 4 -11.44 -17.23 -23.54
C LEU A 4 -10.10 -16.45 -23.50
N ARG A 5 -9.57 -16.09 -24.66
CA ARG A 5 -8.35 -15.30 -24.76
C ARG A 5 -8.55 -13.85 -24.32
N THR A 6 -9.75 -13.29 -24.53
CA THR A 6 -10.12 -11.94 -24.09
C THR A 6 -10.33 -11.89 -22.57
N ILE A 7 -11.04 -12.86 -22.00
CA ILE A 7 -11.25 -12.98 -20.54
C ILE A 7 -9.90 -13.11 -19.84
N ARG A 8 -9.03 -13.99 -20.31
CA ARG A 8 -7.69 -14.18 -19.73
C ARG A 8 -6.81 -12.92 -19.82
N ARG A 9 -6.96 -12.11 -20.86
CA ARG A 9 -6.26 -10.81 -20.98
C ARG A 9 -6.78 -9.77 -19.99
N ALA A 10 -8.09 -9.73 -19.76
CA ALA A 10 -8.71 -8.84 -18.80
C ALA A 10 -8.27 -9.18 -17.36
N GLU A 11 -8.31 -10.46 -16.99
CA GLU A 11 -7.84 -10.94 -15.68
C GLU A 11 -6.36 -10.59 -15.45
N TYR A 12 -5.52 -10.75 -16.47
CA TYR A 12 -4.11 -10.37 -16.38
C TYR A 12 -3.91 -8.87 -16.18
N ALA A 13 -4.70 -8.04 -16.87
CA ALA A 13 -4.65 -6.60 -16.69
C ALA A 13 -5.06 -6.18 -15.28
N GLU A 14 -6.08 -6.82 -14.69
CA GLU A 14 -6.47 -6.58 -13.30
C GLU A 14 -5.33 -6.88 -12.32
N LEU A 15 -4.66 -8.02 -12.48
CA LEU A 15 -3.55 -8.42 -11.60
C LEU A 15 -2.35 -7.47 -11.71
N ILE A 16 -2.03 -7.02 -12.93
CA ILE A 16 -1.02 -6.03 -13.19
C ILE A 16 -1.37 -4.70 -12.52
N MET A 17 -2.60 -4.23 -12.70
CA MET A 17 -3.08 -2.98 -12.11
C MET A 17 -3.11 -3.03 -10.59
N LEU A 18 -3.49 -4.16 -10.00
CA LEU A 18 -3.47 -4.34 -8.55
C LEU A 18 -2.08 -4.08 -7.97
N PHE A 19 -1.05 -4.74 -8.50
CA PHE A 19 0.32 -4.54 -8.04
C PHE A 19 0.85 -3.14 -8.36
N PHE A 20 0.52 -2.60 -9.52
CA PHE A 20 0.93 -1.25 -9.91
C PHE A 20 0.36 -0.20 -8.94
N ILE A 21 -0.95 -0.25 -8.64
CA ILE A 21 -1.61 0.70 -7.75
C ILE A 21 -1.09 0.56 -6.32
N GLN A 22 -0.88 -0.67 -5.82
CA GLN A 22 -0.28 -0.89 -4.50
C GLN A 22 1.14 -0.31 -4.42
N GLY A 23 1.95 -0.52 -5.46
CA GLY A 23 3.28 0.06 -5.56
C GLY A 23 3.24 1.59 -5.54
N ALA A 24 2.34 2.19 -6.34
CA ALA A 24 2.16 3.63 -6.40
C ALA A 24 1.74 4.21 -5.03
N ALA A 25 0.76 3.59 -4.37
CA ALA A 25 0.33 4.00 -3.03
C ALA A 25 1.48 4.05 -2.03
N LEU A 26 2.34 3.02 -2.05
CA LEU A 26 3.48 2.94 -1.16
C LEU A 26 4.57 3.95 -1.53
N GLY A 27 4.84 4.15 -2.83
CA GLY A 27 5.79 5.16 -3.32
C GLY A 27 5.40 6.58 -2.93
N MET A 28 4.12 6.90 -3.01
CA MET A 28 3.56 8.21 -2.63
C MET A 28 3.67 8.53 -1.14
N TRP A 29 3.78 7.53 -0.29
CA TRP A 29 3.82 7.72 1.16
C TRP A 29 5.21 7.49 1.76
N PHE A 30 5.78 6.33 1.51
CA PHE A 30 6.98 5.88 2.22
C PHE A 30 8.22 6.69 1.88
N VAL A 31 8.38 7.05 0.61
CA VAL A 31 9.55 7.80 0.13
C VAL A 31 9.53 9.25 0.65
N PRO A 32 8.44 10.03 0.50
CA PRO A 32 8.40 11.40 1.00
C PRO A 32 8.22 11.52 2.51
N LEU A 33 7.86 10.43 3.21
CA LEU A 33 7.56 10.47 4.66
C LEU A 33 8.67 11.14 5.47
N SER A 34 9.94 10.86 5.15
CA SER A 34 11.07 11.48 5.83
C SER A 34 11.05 13.00 5.70
N THR A 35 10.88 13.49 4.48
CA THR A 35 10.85 14.92 4.16
C THR A 35 9.60 15.60 4.73
N VAL A 36 8.46 14.91 4.69
CA VAL A 36 7.20 15.39 5.28
C VAL A 36 7.35 15.57 6.80
N LEU A 37 7.94 14.60 7.50
CA LEU A 37 8.17 14.69 8.94
C LEU A 37 9.14 15.84 9.29
N ASP A 38 10.20 16.00 8.51
CA ASP A 38 11.17 17.08 8.69
C ASP A 38 10.51 18.46 8.50
N ALA A 39 9.74 18.63 7.43
CA ALA A 39 9.06 19.90 7.12
C ALA A 39 8.02 20.31 8.17
N HIS A 40 7.49 19.34 8.93
CA HIS A 40 6.51 19.61 10.00
C HIS A 40 7.13 19.60 11.41
N GLY A 41 8.46 19.55 11.53
CA GLY A 41 9.16 19.60 12.82
C GLY A 41 9.07 18.31 13.65
N LEU A 42 8.77 17.18 13.00
CA LEU A 42 8.59 15.88 13.64
C LEU A 42 9.86 15.01 13.63
N HIS A 43 11.05 15.66 13.69
CA HIS A 43 12.35 14.97 13.64
C HIS A 43 12.50 13.90 14.73
N ALA A 44 11.97 14.16 15.93
CA ALA A 44 12.12 13.25 17.07
C ALA A 44 11.44 11.88 16.87
N ILE A 45 10.32 11.83 16.13
CA ILE A 45 9.59 10.58 15.89
C ILE A 45 10.05 9.85 14.63
N LYS A 46 10.83 10.50 13.77
CA LYS A 46 11.26 9.95 12.48
C LYS A 46 11.98 8.58 12.58
N PRO A 47 12.99 8.40 13.45
CA PRO A 47 13.63 7.07 13.60
C PRO A 47 12.62 5.99 14.03
N TYR A 48 11.72 6.34 14.93
CA TYR A 48 10.68 5.41 15.41
C TYR A 48 9.66 5.06 14.32
N ALA A 49 9.30 6.02 13.46
CA ALA A 49 8.38 5.77 12.35
C ALA A 49 8.91 4.71 11.38
N PHE A 50 10.19 4.74 11.06
CA PHE A 50 10.80 3.77 10.16
C PHE A 50 11.10 2.43 10.87
N ALA A 51 11.64 2.45 12.09
CA ALA A 51 11.96 1.24 12.84
C ALA A 51 10.71 0.40 13.15
N SER A 52 9.64 1.04 13.61
CA SER A 52 8.41 0.33 13.95
C SER A 52 7.59 -0.06 12.72
N SER A 53 7.72 0.64 11.59
CA SER A 53 7.18 0.19 10.30
C SER A 53 7.84 -1.10 9.82
N ALA A 54 9.15 -1.25 10.02
CA ALA A 54 9.85 -2.51 9.74
C ALA A 54 9.36 -3.65 10.64
N LEU A 55 9.11 -3.37 11.93
CA LEU A 55 8.55 -4.34 12.85
C LEU A 55 7.11 -4.74 12.46
N ALA A 56 6.29 -3.78 12.04
CA ALA A 56 4.95 -4.04 11.54
C ALA A 56 4.98 -4.94 10.30
N ALA A 57 5.94 -4.72 9.39
CA ALA A 57 6.13 -5.55 8.20
C ALA A 57 6.45 -7.02 8.53
N PHE A 58 7.07 -7.27 9.67
CA PHE A 58 7.37 -8.63 10.14
C PHE A 58 6.18 -9.29 10.85
N ILE A 59 5.53 -8.57 11.75
CA ILE A 59 4.46 -9.14 12.62
C ILE A 59 3.13 -9.27 11.87
N SER A 60 2.77 -8.26 11.10
CA SER A 60 1.44 -8.12 10.52
C SER A 60 1.05 -9.24 9.55
N PRO A 61 1.92 -9.72 8.64
CA PRO A 61 1.60 -10.84 7.76
C PRO A 61 1.30 -12.15 8.50
N LEU A 62 1.92 -12.36 9.67
CA LEU A 62 1.66 -13.56 10.49
C LEU A 62 0.23 -13.57 11.02
N ILE A 63 -0.28 -12.43 11.44
CA ILE A 63 -1.65 -12.29 11.99
C ILE A 63 -2.68 -12.36 10.86
N PHE A 64 -2.55 -11.51 9.86
CA PHE A 64 -3.56 -11.35 8.81
C PHE A 64 -3.46 -12.41 7.71
N GLY A 65 -2.28 -13.02 7.52
CA GLY A 65 -2.11 -14.18 6.66
C GLY A 65 -2.93 -15.37 7.18
N ALA A 66 -2.79 -15.69 8.47
CA ALA A 66 -3.57 -16.75 9.11
C ALA A 66 -5.09 -16.49 9.06
N MET A 67 -5.53 -15.23 9.17
CA MET A 67 -6.96 -14.87 9.01
C MET A 67 -7.47 -15.13 7.60
N ALA A 68 -6.69 -14.82 6.58
CA ALA A 68 -7.06 -15.04 5.19
C ALA A 68 -7.15 -16.54 4.84
N ASP A 69 -6.34 -17.36 5.51
CA ASP A 69 -6.32 -18.81 5.24
C ASP A 69 -7.49 -19.55 5.90
N HIS A 70 -8.01 -19.07 7.03
CA HIS A 70 -8.96 -19.86 7.85
C HIS A 70 -10.38 -19.31 7.91
N HIS A 71 -10.64 -18.00 7.71
CA HIS A 71 -11.93 -17.41 8.09
C HIS A 71 -12.60 -16.53 7.02
N ALA A 72 -11.87 -16.04 6.02
CA ALA A 72 -12.42 -15.14 5.00
C ALA A 72 -11.74 -15.29 3.65
N SER A 73 -12.45 -14.97 2.56
CA SER A 73 -11.80 -14.96 1.25
C SER A 73 -10.68 -13.90 1.21
N PRO A 74 -9.51 -14.21 0.62
CA PRO A 74 -8.38 -13.28 0.54
C PRO A 74 -8.76 -11.91 -0.05
N VAL A 75 -9.68 -11.89 -1.01
CA VAL A 75 -10.21 -10.66 -1.63
C VAL A 75 -10.93 -9.77 -0.60
N LYS A 76 -11.79 -10.35 0.26
CA LYS A 76 -12.49 -9.57 1.29
C LYS A 76 -11.53 -9.02 2.34
N VAL A 77 -10.53 -9.81 2.73
CA VAL A 77 -9.49 -9.38 3.68
C VAL A 77 -8.66 -8.25 3.07
N LEU A 78 -8.23 -8.41 1.81
CA LEU A 78 -7.49 -7.36 1.11
C LEU A 78 -8.27 -6.05 1.03
N ARG A 79 -9.56 -6.13 0.67
CA ARG A 79 -10.44 -4.95 0.60
C ARG A 79 -10.58 -4.26 1.94
N GLY A 80 -10.82 -5.00 3.02
CA GLY A 80 -10.90 -4.45 4.37
C GLY A 80 -9.60 -3.78 4.82
N LEU A 81 -8.46 -4.44 4.57
CA LEU A 81 -7.14 -3.88 4.88
C LEU A 81 -6.81 -2.65 4.03
N ALA A 82 -7.17 -2.63 2.75
CA ALA A 82 -6.95 -1.47 1.89
C ALA A 82 -7.77 -0.25 2.38
N LEU A 83 -9.02 -0.44 2.79
CA LEU A 83 -9.84 0.61 3.40
C LEU A 83 -9.25 1.11 4.71
N ALA A 84 -8.86 0.19 5.59
CA ALA A 84 -8.24 0.54 6.87
C ALA A 84 -6.91 1.30 6.66
N THR A 85 -6.11 0.88 5.67
CA THR A 85 -4.87 1.53 5.29
C THR A 85 -5.12 2.95 4.76
N ALA A 86 -6.10 3.12 3.86
CA ALA A 86 -6.49 4.43 3.34
C ALA A 86 -6.91 5.38 4.48
N LEU A 87 -7.78 4.90 5.38
CA LEU A 87 -8.24 5.68 6.52
C LEU A 87 -7.10 6.07 7.46
N ALA A 88 -6.25 5.11 7.84
CA ALA A 88 -5.09 5.36 8.70
C ALA A 88 -4.13 6.37 8.06
N MET A 89 -3.92 6.30 6.74
CA MET A 89 -3.08 7.24 6.00
C MET A 89 -3.68 8.66 5.97
N VAL A 90 -5.00 8.80 5.77
CA VAL A 90 -5.68 10.09 5.85
C VAL A 90 -5.54 10.69 7.25
N LEU A 91 -5.76 9.88 8.29
CA LEU A 91 -5.64 10.32 9.68
C LEU A 91 -4.19 10.72 10.02
N ALA A 92 -3.20 9.93 9.61
CA ALA A 92 -1.79 10.25 9.82
C ALA A 92 -1.39 11.56 9.12
N SER A 93 -1.81 11.73 7.85
CA SER A 93 -1.54 12.95 7.08
C SER A 93 -2.21 14.18 7.70
N THR A 94 -3.43 14.02 8.20
CA THR A 94 -4.17 15.08 8.91
C THR A 94 -3.51 15.43 10.23
N ALA A 95 -3.06 14.43 11.00
CA ALA A 95 -2.35 14.64 12.27
C ALA A 95 -1.04 15.43 12.05
N ILE A 96 -0.30 15.10 10.99
CA ILE A 96 0.92 15.84 10.61
C ILE A 96 0.57 17.27 10.19
N LYS A 97 -0.40 17.44 9.28
CA LYS A 97 -0.83 18.75 8.76
C LYS A 97 -1.32 19.70 9.86
N LEU A 98 -2.12 19.18 10.78
CA LEU A 98 -2.70 19.95 11.89
C LEU A 98 -1.78 20.03 13.11
N ARG A 99 -0.55 19.50 13.02
CA ARG A 99 0.45 19.51 14.09
C ARG A 99 -0.07 18.91 15.39
N TRP A 100 -0.76 17.77 15.30
CA TRP A 100 -1.19 17.04 16.49
C TRP A 100 0.03 16.54 17.27
N HIS A 101 -0.22 16.04 18.50
CA HIS A 101 0.87 15.55 19.32
C HIS A 101 1.73 14.52 18.57
N PRO A 102 3.08 14.63 18.56
CA PRO A 102 3.97 13.81 17.74
C PRO A 102 3.75 12.30 17.92
N TRP A 103 3.54 11.85 19.14
CA TRP A 103 3.30 10.42 19.43
C TRP A 103 1.96 9.91 18.87
N LEU A 104 0.96 10.78 18.75
CA LEU A 104 -0.30 10.42 18.10
C LEU A 104 -0.10 10.29 16.59
N ALA A 105 0.65 11.20 15.97
CA ALA A 105 1.03 11.08 14.57
C ALA A 105 1.81 9.77 14.32
N LEU A 106 2.77 9.44 15.20
CA LEU A 106 3.49 8.18 15.14
C LEU A 106 2.54 6.97 15.25
N ALA A 107 1.62 6.96 16.20
CA ALA A 107 0.66 5.87 16.36
C ALA A 107 -0.19 5.65 15.09
N LEU A 108 -0.62 6.72 14.44
CA LEU A 108 -1.38 6.65 13.18
C LEU A 108 -0.51 6.16 12.00
N ILE A 109 0.76 6.56 11.93
CA ILE A 109 1.74 6.03 10.97
C ILE A 109 1.92 4.52 11.19
N GLN A 110 1.99 4.07 12.45
CA GLN A 110 2.11 2.65 12.77
C GLN A 110 0.84 1.86 12.43
N LEU A 111 -0.33 2.43 12.69
CA LEU A 111 -1.60 1.82 12.30
C LEU A 111 -1.65 1.62 10.77
N HIS A 112 -1.23 2.63 10.00
CA HIS A 112 -1.09 2.50 8.55
C HIS A 112 -0.13 1.35 8.18
N ALA A 113 1.04 1.28 8.80
CA ALA A 113 2.04 0.24 8.52
C ALA A 113 1.51 -1.17 8.84
N LEU A 114 0.79 -1.34 9.95
CA LEU A 114 0.17 -2.60 10.35
C LEU A 114 -0.90 -3.07 9.37
N CYS A 115 -1.70 -2.16 8.82
CA CYS A 115 -2.75 -2.48 7.87
C CYS A 115 -2.20 -2.72 6.46
N SER A 116 -1.20 -1.95 6.01
CA SER A 116 -0.64 -2.02 4.66
C SER A 116 0.27 -3.23 4.46
N SER A 117 1.03 -3.61 5.47
CA SER A 117 2.05 -4.66 5.39
C SER A 117 1.52 -6.01 4.89
N PRO A 118 0.41 -6.56 5.42
CA PRO A 118 -0.09 -7.88 5.01
C PRO A 118 -0.70 -7.88 3.62
N THR A 119 -1.04 -6.72 3.07
CA THR A 119 -1.69 -6.62 1.75
C THR A 119 -0.82 -7.20 0.64
N TRP A 120 0.51 -7.11 0.75
CA TRP A 120 1.44 -7.67 -0.23
C TRP A 120 1.39 -9.20 -0.29
N SER A 121 1.35 -9.86 0.87
CA SER A 121 1.22 -11.31 0.96
C SER A 121 -0.12 -11.77 0.41
N ILE A 122 -1.21 -11.11 0.83
CA ILE A 122 -2.57 -11.46 0.42
C ILE A 122 -2.76 -11.23 -1.10
N SER A 123 -2.25 -10.11 -1.64
CA SER A 123 -2.28 -9.86 -3.08
C SER A 123 -1.51 -10.92 -3.86
N SER A 124 -0.35 -11.36 -3.35
CA SER A 124 0.42 -12.44 -3.96
C SER A 124 -0.37 -13.75 -3.96
N THR A 125 -1.05 -14.09 -2.87
CA THR A 125 -1.92 -15.28 -2.79
C THR A 125 -3.05 -15.21 -3.82
N ILE A 126 -3.71 -14.06 -3.97
CA ILE A 126 -4.78 -13.84 -4.97
C ILE A 126 -4.23 -14.05 -6.39
N VAL A 127 -3.04 -13.48 -6.66
CA VAL A 127 -2.41 -13.58 -7.97
C VAL A 127 -2.01 -15.02 -8.27
N PHE A 128 -1.37 -15.71 -7.33
CA PHE A 128 -0.99 -17.12 -7.51
C PHE A 128 -2.18 -18.03 -7.81
N ALA A 129 -3.32 -17.79 -7.16
CA ALA A 129 -4.53 -18.56 -7.39
C ALA A 129 -5.15 -18.36 -8.80
N ARG A 130 -4.81 -17.28 -9.50
CA ARG A 130 -5.35 -16.93 -10.82
C ARG A 130 -4.38 -17.19 -11.98
N LEU A 131 -3.10 -17.49 -11.69
CA LEU A 131 -2.08 -17.75 -12.72
C LEU A 131 -2.12 -19.21 -13.21
N ALA A 132 -1.95 -19.39 -14.50
CA ALA A 132 -1.84 -20.73 -15.10
C ALA A 132 -0.42 -21.32 -14.95
N ASP A 133 0.62 -20.49 -15.06
CA ASP A 133 2.02 -20.86 -14.85
C ASP A 133 2.70 -19.79 -13.96
N ALA A 134 2.53 -19.98 -12.64
CA ALA A 134 3.06 -19.04 -11.66
C ALA A 134 4.59 -18.80 -11.78
N LYS A 135 5.35 -19.81 -12.20
CA LYS A 135 6.81 -19.69 -12.35
C LYS A 135 7.21 -18.68 -13.44
N LYS A 136 6.42 -18.61 -14.52
CA LYS A 136 6.70 -17.72 -15.66
C LYS A 136 5.99 -16.39 -15.54
N GLU A 137 4.78 -16.37 -14.98
CA GLU A 137 3.85 -15.27 -15.05
C GLU A 137 3.94 -14.32 -13.85
N PHE A 138 4.29 -14.82 -12.65
CA PHE A 138 4.32 -13.99 -11.43
C PHE A 138 5.39 -12.91 -11.45
N GLY A 139 6.59 -13.23 -11.93
CA GLY A 139 7.71 -12.27 -11.95
C GLY A 139 7.38 -10.96 -12.68
N PRO A 140 6.92 -11.01 -13.94
CA PRO A 140 6.50 -9.82 -14.68
C PRO A 140 5.37 -9.03 -14.00
N ILE A 141 4.36 -9.71 -13.44
CA ILE A 141 3.27 -9.05 -12.72
C ILE A 141 3.80 -8.36 -11.45
N ARG A 142 4.65 -9.04 -10.69
CA ARG A 142 5.25 -8.47 -9.47
C ARG A 142 6.15 -7.27 -9.78
N ALA A 143 6.83 -7.27 -10.92
CA ALA A 143 7.66 -6.14 -11.37
C ALA A 143 6.84 -4.86 -11.60
N MET A 144 5.55 -4.97 -11.92
CA MET A 144 4.66 -3.82 -12.08
C MET A 144 4.49 -3.03 -10.77
N ALA A 145 4.66 -3.67 -9.62
CA ALA A 145 4.69 -2.95 -8.34
C ALA A 145 5.87 -1.98 -8.24
N THR A 146 7.04 -2.35 -8.77
CA THR A 146 8.21 -1.45 -8.80
C THR A 146 7.97 -0.27 -9.73
N LEU A 147 7.38 -0.50 -10.90
CA LEU A 147 6.98 0.58 -11.80
C LEU A 147 5.93 1.50 -11.18
N GLY A 148 4.96 0.92 -10.47
CA GLY A 148 3.99 1.68 -9.68
C GLY A 148 4.66 2.54 -8.61
N TRP A 149 5.61 1.97 -7.86
CA TRP A 149 6.39 2.71 -6.87
C TRP A 149 7.10 3.92 -7.51
N MET A 150 7.81 3.72 -8.62
CA MET A 150 8.47 4.81 -9.34
C MET A 150 7.47 5.88 -9.81
N ALA A 151 6.35 5.45 -10.40
CA ALA A 151 5.31 6.36 -10.86
C ALA A 151 4.71 7.17 -9.69
N GLY A 152 4.48 6.52 -8.54
CA GLY A 152 4.01 7.18 -7.32
C GLY A 152 4.97 8.25 -6.82
N CYS A 153 6.27 7.94 -6.77
CA CYS A 153 7.30 8.91 -6.39
C CYS A 153 7.32 10.12 -7.34
N TRP A 154 7.32 9.86 -8.66
CA TRP A 154 7.32 10.93 -9.65
C TRP A 154 6.07 11.79 -9.60
N LEU A 155 4.90 11.18 -9.37
CA LEU A 155 3.65 11.93 -9.26
C LEU A 155 3.66 12.87 -8.05
N VAL A 156 4.11 12.41 -6.89
CA VAL A 156 4.23 13.23 -5.69
C VAL A 156 5.19 14.39 -5.91
N SER A 157 6.34 14.12 -6.54
CA SER A 157 7.33 15.15 -6.87
C SER A 157 6.79 16.16 -7.89
N ALA A 158 6.11 15.69 -8.94
CA ALA A 158 5.48 16.56 -9.94
C ALA A 158 4.38 17.45 -9.35
N LEU A 159 3.70 16.98 -8.30
CA LEU A 159 2.71 17.78 -7.55
C LEU A 159 3.35 18.74 -6.53
N GLY A 160 4.67 18.73 -6.39
CA GLY A 160 5.38 19.52 -5.37
C GLY A 160 4.99 19.11 -3.95
N ALA A 161 4.63 17.86 -3.74
CA ALA A 161 4.07 17.36 -2.49
C ALA A 161 5.08 16.61 -1.60
N ASP A 162 6.37 16.57 -2.00
CA ASP A 162 7.42 15.81 -1.30
C ASP A 162 7.60 16.16 0.18
N ALA A 163 7.26 17.39 0.58
CA ALA A 163 7.33 17.87 1.96
C ALA A 163 5.94 18.17 2.54
N SER A 164 4.87 17.70 1.93
CA SER A 164 3.49 18.02 2.27
C SER A 164 2.68 16.79 2.66
N ALA A 165 1.71 16.97 3.55
CA ALA A 165 0.69 15.97 3.86
C ALA A 165 -0.13 15.52 2.63
N LEU A 166 -0.07 16.27 1.52
CA LEU A 166 -0.72 15.89 0.26
C LEU A 166 -0.18 14.55 -0.28
N ALA A 167 1.08 14.23 -0.03
CA ALA A 167 1.67 12.94 -0.38
C ALA A 167 0.86 11.77 0.22
N GLY A 168 0.51 11.85 1.51
CA GLY A 168 -0.30 10.83 2.17
C GLY A 168 -1.74 10.81 1.68
N TYR A 169 -2.37 11.94 1.43
CA TYR A 169 -3.72 11.96 0.85
C TYR A 169 -3.75 11.33 -0.55
N SER A 170 -2.74 11.59 -1.37
CA SER A 170 -2.60 10.98 -2.70
C SER A 170 -2.42 9.45 -2.60
N GLY A 171 -1.59 8.99 -1.68
CA GLY A 171 -1.43 7.56 -1.39
C GLY A 171 -2.71 6.89 -0.89
N ALA A 172 -3.49 7.59 -0.07
CA ALA A 172 -4.79 7.09 0.39
C ALA A 172 -5.79 6.89 -0.76
N VAL A 173 -5.80 7.79 -1.75
CA VAL A 173 -6.62 7.63 -2.96
C VAL A 173 -6.22 6.37 -3.73
N MET A 174 -4.94 6.06 -3.82
CA MET A 174 -4.48 4.81 -4.45
C MET A 174 -4.93 3.58 -3.66
N TRP A 175 -4.93 3.62 -2.33
CA TRP A 175 -5.47 2.53 -1.51
C TRP A 175 -6.98 2.33 -1.72
N LEU A 176 -7.76 3.41 -1.89
CA LEU A 176 -9.17 3.31 -2.28
C LEU A 176 -9.34 2.69 -3.67
N ALA A 177 -8.43 2.99 -4.61
CA ALA A 177 -8.44 2.35 -5.92
C ALA A 177 -8.18 0.84 -5.83
N VAL A 178 -7.32 0.36 -4.90
CA VAL A 178 -7.13 -1.09 -4.64
C VAL A 178 -8.47 -1.75 -4.31
N CYS A 179 -9.34 -1.09 -3.54
CA CYS A 179 -10.66 -1.62 -3.21
C CYS A 179 -11.56 -1.83 -4.44
N ALA A 180 -11.40 -1.02 -5.48
CA ALA A 180 -12.18 -1.11 -6.71
C ALA A 180 -11.74 -2.29 -7.59
N PHE A 181 -10.47 -2.73 -7.47
CA PHE A 181 -9.89 -3.85 -8.21
C PHE A 181 -9.97 -5.19 -7.46
N THR A 182 -10.52 -5.19 -6.27
CA THR A 182 -10.71 -6.38 -5.43
C THR A 182 -12.18 -6.61 -5.11
#